data_98cd3194bb6bb5f36a06451e022d194a
#
_entry.id   98cd3194bb6bb5f36a06451e022d194a
#
_cell.length_a   1.000
_cell.length_b   1.000
_cell.length_c   1.000
_cell.angle_alpha   90.00
_cell.angle_beta   90.00
_cell.angle_gamma   90.00
#
_symmetry.space_group_name_H-M   'P 1'
#
loop_
_entity.id
_entity.type
_entity.pdbx_description
1 polymer ?
#
loop_
_entity_poly.entity_id
_entity_poly.type
_entity_poly.pdbx_seq_one_letter_code
_entity_poly.pdbx_strand_id
1 'polypeptide(L)'
;NVEDGIKFTNTIGYPVVLRPAYTLGGSGGGIAHNETELIDILSNGLRLSRVGEVLVERCIAGWKEIEYEVMRDANGNCITVCNMENIDPVGVHTGDSIVVAPSQTLGDKEYQMLRTSALNIISELNITGGCNVQYALHPETFEYCVIEVNPRVSRSSALASKATGYPIAKVAAKIALGYTLDEIKNAITGKTYASFEPMLDYCVVKIPRLPFDKFITAKRTLTTQMKATGEVMSICNNFEGALMKAIRSLEQHVDSLLSYDFSKFSDEELQDQLHVVDDRRIWVIAEALRRGVSYDEIHEITKIDKWFIDKLAILVEMEQDLKTKPLTVELLKEAKRMEFPDKVIADLTGKSEKEIHDMRYENGIVAAFKMVDTCAAEFEASTPYYYSVFGSENEAAETTPKKKVLVLGSGPIRIGQGIEFDYCSVHSTWAFAKEGWETVIVNNNPETVSTDFDIADKLYFEPLTPEDVEAIVKLEKPDGAVVQFGGQTAIKLTESLMKMGVKILGTKAEDVDAAEDR
;
A
#
# COMPACT_ATOMS: atom_id res chain seq x y z
N ASN A 1 -35.25 -2.77 -15.26
CA ASN A 1 -35.80 -1.41 -15.37
C ASN A 1 -36.03 -0.82 -13.97
N VAL A 2 -36.36 0.47 -13.90
CA VAL A 2 -36.52 1.20 -12.61
C VAL A 2 -37.67 0.62 -11.78
N GLU A 3 -38.80 0.27 -12.39
CA GLU A 3 -39.94 -0.29 -11.68
C GLU A 3 -39.62 -1.63 -11.00
N ASP A 4 -38.88 -2.49 -11.66
CA ASP A 4 -38.45 -3.77 -11.10
C ASP A 4 -37.46 -3.55 -9.94
N GLY A 5 -36.57 -2.57 -10.06
CA GLY A 5 -35.66 -2.17 -9.00
C GLY A 5 -36.39 -1.69 -7.74
N ILE A 6 -37.40 -0.80 -7.90
CA ILE A 6 -38.25 -0.34 -6.78
C ILE A 6 -38.96 -1.53 -6.13
N LYS A 7 -39.60 -2.38 -6.95
CA LYS A 7 -40.30 -3.55 -6.44
C LYS A 7 -39.36 -4.48 -5.61
N PHE A 8 -38.17 -4.77 -6.13
CA PHE A 8 -37.22 -5.63 -5.44
C PHE A 8 -36.72 -4.98 -4.15
N THR A 9 -36.35 -3.70 -4.22
CA THR A 9 -35.89 -2.95 -3.03
C THR A 9 -36.93 -2.95 -1.91
N ASN A 10 -38.21 -2.85 -2.25
CA ASN A 10 -39.28 -2.94 -1.26
C ASN A 10 -39.39 -4.30 -0.56
N THR A 11 -38.78 -5.36 -1.13
CA THR A 11 -38.71 -6.68 -0.48
C THR A 11 -37.54 -6.84 0.47
N ILE A 12 -36.40 -6.15 0.20
CA ILE A 12 -35.16 -6.28 0.98
C ILE A 12 -34.92 -5.08 1.91
N GLY A 13 -35.59 -3.94 1.69
CA GLY A 13 -35.45 -2.71 2.46
C GLY A 13 -34.25 -1.87 2.04
N TYR A 14 -34.20 -0.64 2.55
CA TYR A 14 -33.08 0.29 2.39
C TYR A 14 -32.10 0.18 3.56
N PRO A 15 -30.79 0.53 3.37
CA PRO A 15 -30.18 0.93 2.10
C PRO A 15 -29.90 -0.26 1.18
N VAL A 16 -29.79 0.02 -0.14
CA VAL A 16 -29.42 -0.96 -1.17
C VAL A 16 -28.22 -0.49 -1.96
N VAL A 17 -27.43 -1.46 -2.45
CA VAL A 17 -26.29 -1.22 -3.34
C VAL A 17 -26.72 -1.47 -4.78
N LEU A 18 -26.31 -0.58 -5.69
CA LEU A 18 -26.55 -0.69 -7.12
C LEU A 18 -25.23 -0.84 -7.86
N ARG A 19 -25.13 -1.89 -8.66
CA ARG A 19 -23.92 -2.19 -9.46
C ARG A 19 -24.30 -2.39 -10.92
N PRO A 20 -24.02 -1.41 -11.80
CA PRO A 20 -24.26 -1.55 -13.23
C PRO A 20 -23.36 -2.64 -13.84
N ALA A 21 -23.95 -3.52 -14.65
CA ALA A 21 -23.20 -4.56 -15.33
C ALA A 21 -22.25 -3.98 -16.39
N TYR A 22 -21.07 -4.58 -16.53
CA TYR A 22 -20.03 -4.20 -17.51
C TYR A 22 -19.57 -2.75 -17.42
N THR A 23 -19.52 -2.17 -16.22
CA THR A 23 -18.89 -0.88 -15.94
C THR A 23 -17.55 -1.10 -15.22
N LEU A 24 -16.64 -0.11 -15.32
CA LEU A 24 -15.31 -0.18 -14.72
C LEU A 24 -15.22 0.76 -13.52
N GLY A 25 -14.57 0.30 -12.44
CA GLY A 25 -14.29 1.13 -11.27
C GLY A 25 -15.53 1.63 -10.54
N GLY A 26 -16.63 0.85 -10.54
CA GLY A 26 -17.89 1.21 -9.87
C GLY A 26 -18.70 2.32 -10.55
N SER A 27 -18.34 2.68 -11.80
CA SER A 27 -19.01 3.78 -12.51
C SER A 27 -20.52 3.59 -12.63
N GLY A 28 -21.29 4.59 -12.23
CA GLY A 28 -22.77 4.59 -12.25
C GLY A 28 -23.43 3.78 -11.12
N GLY A 29 -22.64 3.13 -10.27
CA GLY A 29 -23.11 2.47 -9.06
C GLY A 29 -23.18 3.42 -7.86
N GLY A 30 -23.71 2.92 -6.75
CA GLY A 30 -23.83 3.67 -5.51
C GLY A 30 -24.70 2.97 -4.46
N ILE A 31 -24.85 3.62 -3.32
CA ILE A 31 -25.73 3.17 -2.24
C ILE A 31 -26.95 4.11 -2.23
N ALA A 32 -28.13 3.54 -2.30
CA ALA A 32 -29.40 4.29 -2.20
C ALA A 32 -30.03 4.08 -0.81
N HIS A 33 -30.28 5.16 -0.10
CA HIS A 33 -30.88 5.16 1.23
C HIS A 33 -32.39 5.37 1.21
N ASN A 34 -32.94 5.77 0.06
CA ASN A 34 -34.37 6.03 -0.16
C ASN A 34 -34.75 5.86 -1.63
N GLU A 35 -36.04 5.90 -1.93
CA GLU A 35 -36.54 5.66 -3.29
C GLU A 35 -36.07 6.72 -4.29
N THR A 36 -35.93 7.97 -3.90
CA THR A 36 -35.44 9.04 -4.79
C THR A 36 -34.02 8.77 -5.23
N GLU A 37 -33.10 8.44 -4.29
CA GLU A 37 -31.73 8.06 -4.59
C GLU A 37 -31.67 6.78 -5.44
N LEU A 38 -32.53 5.80 -5.14
CA LEU A 38 -32.63 4.56 -5.91
C LEU A 38 -32.94 4.87 -7.38
N ILE A 39 -33.95 5.68 -7.66
CA ILE A 39 -34.37 6.05 -9.02
C ILE A 39 -33.24 6.75 -9.77
N ASP A 40 -32.58 7.70 -9.13
CA ASP A 40 -31.49 8.48 -9.73
C ASP A 40 -30.29 7.59 -10.08
N ILE A 41 -29.80 6.79 -9.12
CA ILE A 41 -28.65 5.91 -9.32
C ILE A 41 -28.98 4.80 -10.32
N LEU A 42 -30.15 4.17 -10.20
CA LEU A 42 -30.58 3.08 -11.07
C LEU A 42 -30.76 3.56 -12.52
N SER A 43 -31.38 4.73 -12.73
CA SER A 43 -31.56 5.32 -14.07
C SER A 43 -30.20 5.61 -14.73
N ASN A 44 -29.26 6.19 -13.97
CA ASN A 44 -27.91 6.44 -14.45
C ASN A 44 -27.14 5.14 -14.72
N GLY A 45 -27.25 4.17 -13.84
CA GLY A 45 -26.60 2.86 -13.97
C GLY A 45 -27.09 2.09 -15.21
N LEU A 46 -28.41 2.06 -15.46
CA LEU A 46 -28.98 1.45 -16.64
C LEU A 46 -28.50 2.12 -17.93
N ARG A 47 -28.31 3.44 -17.93
CA ARG A 47 -27.79 4.19 -19.07
C ARG A 47 -26.31 3.91 -19.33
N LEU A 48 -25.52 3.73 -18.28
CA LEU A 48 -24.06 3.50 -18.39
C LEU A 48 -23.72 2.02 -18.65
N SER A 49 -24.57 1.10 -18.23
CA SER A 49 -24.40 -0.34 -18.53
C SER A 49 -24.55 -0.60 -20.02
N ARG A 50 -23.55 -1.25 -20.62
CA ARG A 50 -23.58 -1.63 -22.05
C ARG A 50 -24.71 -2.59 -22.41
N VAL A 51 -25.19 -3.35 -21.46
CA VAL A 51 -26.29 -4.33 -21.62
C VAL A 51 -27.60 -3.85 -20.99
N GLY A 52 -27.60 -2.65 -20.39
CA GLY A 52 -28.81 -2.08 -19.76
C GLY A 52 -29.25 -2.84 -18.51
N GLU A 53 -28.30 -3.39 -17.75
CA GLU A 53 -28.56 -4.17 -16.53
C GLU A 53 -27.88 -3.55 -15.32
N VAL A 54 -28.56 -3.58 -14.18
CA VAL A 54 -28.05 -3.15 -12.86
C VAL A 54 -28.44 -4.21 -11.83
N LEU A 55 -27.46 -4.68 -11.09
CA LEU A 55 -27.67 -5.53 -9.93
C LEU A 55 -28.08 -4.65 -8.73
N VAL A 56 -29.16 -5.04 -8.06
CA VAL A 56 -29.65 -4.39 -6.83
C VAL A 56 -29.47 -5.38 -5.68
N GLU A 57 -28.72 -4.99 -4.66
CA GLU A 57 -28.31 -5.88 -3.58
C GLU A 57 -28.60 -5.27 -2.22
N ARG A 58 -28.76 -6.12 -1.19
CA ARG A 58 -28.77 -5.70 0.20
C ARG A 58 -27.46 -4.98 0.53
N CYS A 59 -27.55 -3.83 1.20
CA CYS A 59 -26.36 -3.12 1.66
C CYS A 59 -25.71 -3.84 2.84
N ILE A 60 -24.41 -4.06 2.72
CA ILE A 60 -23.54 -4.63 3.74
C ILE A 60 -22.43 -3.64 4.14
N ALA A 61 -22.71 -2.35 3.98
CA ALA A 61 -21.79 -1.30 4.42
C ALA A 61 -21.44 -1.46 5.90
N GLY A 62 -20.19 -1.24 6.24
CA GLY A 62 -19.68 -1.43 7.60
C GLY A 62 -19.15 -2.83 7.91
N TRP A 63 -19.33 -3.82 7.02
CA TRP A 63 -18.67 -5.12 7.16
C TRP A 63 -17.19 -4.99 6.81
N LYS A 64 -16.36 -5.90 7.32
CA LYS A 64 -14.93 -5.97 6.95
C LYS A 64 -14.80 -6.36 5.48
N GLU A 65 -13.84 -5.76 4.79
CA GLU A 65 -13.52 -6.14 3.40
C GLU A 65 -12.19 -6.89 3.37
N ILE A 66 -12.23 -8.12 2.86
CA ILE A 66 -11.11 -9.06 2.83
C ILE A 66 -10.89 -9.54 1.40
N GLU A 67 -9.63 -9.61 0.98
CA GLU A 67 -9.26 -10.08 -0.35
C GLU A 67 -8.34 -11.29 -0.28
N TYR A 68 -8.48 -12.19 -1.26
CA TYR A 68 -7.58 -13.31 -1.50
C TYR A 68 -7.10 -13.30 -2.95
N GLU A 69 -5.78 -13.32 -3.13
CA GLU A 69 -5.15 -13.61 -4.42
C GLU A 69 -4.94 -15.12 -4.50
N VAL A 70 -5.48 -15.75 -5.53
CA VAL A 70 -5.52 -17.21 -5.71
C VAL A 70 -4.89 -17.59 -7.04
N MET A 71 -4.14 -18.69 -7.05
CA MET A 71 -3.57 -19.28 -8.26
C MET A 71 -4.08 -20.70 -8.43
N ARG A 72 -4.44 -21.08 -9.68
CA ARG A 72 -4.87 -22.45 -10.02
C ARG A 72 -4.34 -22.86 -11.39
N ASP A 73 -3.81 -24.07 -11.51
CA ASP A 73 -3.40 -24.66 -12.78
C ASP A 73 -4.50 -25.53 -13.43
N ALA A 74 -4.22 -26.04 -14.62
CA ALA A 74 -5.16 -26.88 -15.37
C ALA A 74 -5.42 -28.25 -14.74
N ASN A 75 -4.52 -28.74 -13.87
CA ASN A 75 -4.66 -30.01 -13.16
C ASN A 75 -5.46 -29.87 -11.86
N GLY A 76 -5.85 -28.63 -11.50
CA GLY A 76 -6.63 -28.35 -10.30
C GLY A 76 -5.79 -28.09 -9.04
N ASN A 77 -4.46 -28.03 -9.14
CA ASN A 77 -3.65 -27.55 -8.03
C ASN A 77 -3.99 -26.07 -7.80
N CYS A 78 -4.24 -25.72 -6.55
CA CYS A 78 -4.75 -24.40 -6.19
C CYS A 78 -4.16 -23.93 -4.87
N ILE A 79 -3.70 -22.68 -4.82
CA ILE A 79 -3.13 -22.04 -3.63
C ILE A 79 -3.66 -20.64 -3.46
N THR A 80 -3.61 -20.12 -2.23
CA THR A 80 -3.72 -18.68 -1.96
C THR A 80 -2.31 -18.08 -1.93
N VAL A 81 -2.11 -17.00 -2.69
CA VAL A 81 -0.82 -16.30 -2.74
C VAL A 81 -0.72 -15.27 -1.62
N CYS A 82 -1.80 -14.54 -1.40
CA CYS A 82 -1.86 -13.48 -0.42
C CYS A 82 -3.29 -13.28 0.08
N ASN A 83 -3.41 -12.98 1.35
CA ASN A 83 -4.63 -12.49 1.97
C ASN A 83 -4.39 -11.05 2.39
N MET A 84 -5.38 -10.19 2.16
CA MET A 84 -5.32 -8.75 2.42
C MET A 84 -6.60 -8.28 3.09
N GLU A 85 -6.49 -7.23 3.88
CA GLU A 85 -7.61 -6.62 4.60
C GLU A 85 -7.63 -5.11 4.37
N ASN A 86 -8.80 -4.58 4.08
CA ASN A 86 -9.00 -3.14 4.00
C ASN A 86 -9.20 -2.57 5.41
N ILE A 87 -8.53 -1.46 5.72
CA ILE A 87 -8.82 -0.71 6.97
C ILE A 87 -10.23 -0.14 6.89
N ASP A 88 -10.62 0.27 5.70
CA ASP A 88 -11.93 0.82 5.42
C ASP A 88 -12.97 -0.29 5.32
N PRO A 89 -14.11 -0.15 6.02
CA PRO A 89 -15.20 -1.09 5.87
C PRO A 89 -15.80 -1.03 4.46
N VAL A 90 -16.56 -2.07 4.10
CA VAL A 90 -17.34 -2.11 2.86
C VAL A 90 -18.15 -0.83 2.68
N GLY A 91 -18.07 -0.24 1.51
CA GLY A 91 -18.65 1.06 1.15
C GLY A 91 -17.65 2.02 0.51
N VAL A 92 -16.36 1.77 0.71
CA VAL A 92 -15.25 2.42 0.00
C VAL A 92 -14.69 1.45 -1.02
N HIS A 93 -14.44 1.91 -2.24
CA HIS A 93 -13.81 1.05 -3.27
C HIS A 93 -12.43 0.60 -2.79
N THR A 94 -12.10 -0.68 -2.93
CA THR A 94 -10.81 -1.24 -2.45
C THR A 94 -9.59 -0.52 -3.01
N GLY A 95 -9.68 0.02 -4.25
CA GLY A 95 -8.63 0.85 -4.85
C GLY A 95 -8.38 2.17 -4.11
N ASP A 96 -9.36 2.68 -3.37
CA ASP A 96 -9.31 3.94 -2.60
C ASP A 96 -9.11 3.67 -1.10
N SER A 97 -9.06 2.41 -0.68
CA SER A 97 -8.87 2.02 0.72
C SER A 97 -7.39 1.85 1.07
N ILE A 98 -7.07 2.04 2.34
CA ILE A 98 -5.79 1.61 2.92
C ILE A 98 -5.90 0.09 3.13
N VAL A 99 -4.91 -0.67 2.62
CA VAL A 99 -4.91 -2.13 2.65
C VAL A 99 -3.70 -2.63 3.42
N VAL A 100 -3.88 -3.65 4.22
CA VAL A 100 -2.82 -4.33 4.95
C VAL A 100 -2.71 -5.80 4.52
N ALA A 101 -1.49 -6.29 4.41
CA ALA A 101 -1.17 -7.69 4.18
C ALA A 101 -0.09 -8.18 5.18
N PRO A 102 -0.26 -9.38 5.76
CA PRO A 102 -1.49 -10.17 5.77
C PRO A 102 -2.60 -9.51 6.56
N SER A 103 -3.85 -10.02 6.49
CA SER A 103 -4.94 -9.53 7.35
C SER A 103 -4.57 -9.60 8.83
N GLN A 104 -4.92 -8.56 9.58
CA GLN A 104 -4.50 -8.40 10.97
C GLN A 104 -5.60 -8.75 11.98
N THR A 105 -6.87 -8.67 11.54
CA THR A 105 -8.03 -8.79 12.46
C THR A 105 -8.80 -10.10 12.30
N LEU A 106 -8.35 -11.01 11.44
CA LEU A 106 -8.95 -12.33 11.28
C LEU A 106 -8.40 -13.33 12.28
N GLY A 107 -9.28 -14.05 12.95
CA GLY A 107 -8.92 -15.29 13.63
C GLY A 107 -8.66 -16.42 12.62
N ASP A 108 -7.95 -17.48 13.05
CA ASP A 108 -7.62 -18.61 12.18
C ASP A 108 -8.86 -19.24 11.52
N LYS A 109 -9.95 -19.39 12.26
CA LYS A 109 -11.20 -19.93 11.73
C LYS A 109 -11.79 -19.09 10.60
N GLU A 110 -11.78 -17.77 10.72
CA GLU A 110 -12.25 -16.84 9.68
C GLU A 110 -11.32 -16.89 8.48
N TYR A 111 -10.02 -16.85 8.71
CA TYR A 111 -9.02 -16.96 7.67
C TYR A 111 -9.19 -18.25 6.84
N GLN A 112 -9.28 -19.42 7.49
CA GLN A 112 -9.42 -20.70 6.80
C GLN A 112 -10.77 -20.86 6.10
N MET A 113 -11.83 -20.31 6.68
CA MET A 113 -13.17 -20.31 6.06
C MET A 113 -13.15 -19.53 4.73
N LEU A 114 -12.65 -18.31 4.72
CA LEU A 114 -12.57 -17.47 3.52
C LEU A 114 -11.57 -18.03 2.51
N ARG A 115 -10.43 -18.55 2.97
CA ARG A 115 -9.44 -19.24 2.13
C ARG A 115 -10.09 -20.44 1.41
N THR A 116 -10.77 -21.30 2.12
CA THR A 116 -11.45 -22.47 1.55
C THR A 116 -12.52 -22.04 0.55
N SER A 117 -13.28 -20.98 0.88
CA SER A 117 -14.26 -20.41 -0.06
C SER A 117 -13.60 -19.92 -1.35
N ALA A 118 -12.46 -19.22 -1.26
CA ALA A 118 -11.73 -18.71 -2.43
C ALA A 118 -11.23 -19.86 -3.33
N LEU A 119 -10.65 -20.90 -2.73
CA LEU A 119 -10.21 -22.10 -3.47
C LEU A 119 -11.38 -22.82 -4.15
N ASN A 120 -12.52 -22.95 -3.49
CA ASN A 120 -13.73 -23.55 -4.06
C ASN A 120 -14.26 -22.71 -5.23
N ILE A 121 -14.35 -21.40 -5.09
CA ILE A 121 -14.85 -20.48 -6.13
C ILE A 121 -14.00 -20.61 -7.39
N ILE A 122 -12.68 -20.49 -7.28
CA ILE A 122 -11.80 -20.57 -8.46
C ILE A 122 -11.87 -21.95 -9.12
N SER A 123 -12.07 -23.01 -8.33
CA SER A 123 -12.20 -24.38 -8.84
C SER A 123 -13.54 -24.61 -9.55
N GLU A 124 -14.66 -24.21 -8.95
CA GLU A 124 -16.00 -24.35 -9.54
C GLU A 124 -16.16 -23.51 -10.81
N LEU A 125 -15.56 -22.31 -10.86
CA LEU A 125 -15.53 -21.49 -12.06
C LEU A 125 -14.52 -21.98 -13.10
N ASN A 126 -13.76 -23.04 -12.80
CA ASN A 126 -12.71 -23.60 -13.65
C ASN A 126 -11.72 -22.54 -14.18
N ILE A 127 -11.37 -21.56 -13.33
CA ILE A 127 -10.41 -20.53 -13.69
C ILE A 127 -9.02 -21.16 -13.68
N THR A 128 -8.23 -20.85 -14.72
CA THR A 128 -6.82 -21.27 -14.84
C THR A 128 -5.94 -20.03 -14.88
N GLY A 129 -5.01 -19.93 -13.94
CA GLY A 129 -4.18 -18.73 -13.73
C GLY A 129 -4.50 -18.01 -12.42
N GLY A 130 -4.34 -16.69 -12.39
CA GLY A 130 -4.58 -15.85 -11.24
C GLY A 130 -6.03 -15.36 -11.12
N CYS A 131 -6.51 -15.24 -9.89
CA CYS A 131 -7.83 -14.72 -9.58
C CYS A 131 -7.81 -13.97 -8.25
N ASN A 132 -8.49 -12.83 -8.21
CA ASN A 132 -8.76 -12.09 -6.98
C ASN A 132 -10.20 -12.35 -6.54
N VAL A 133 -10.40 -12.66 -5.26
CA VAL A 133 -11.71 -12.85 -4.66
C VAL A 133 -11.87 -11.87 -3.50
N GLN A 134 -12.92 -11.05 -3.55
CA GLN A 134 -13.23 -10.05 -2.54
C GLN A 134 -14.44 -10.46 -1.73
N TYR A 135 -14.31 -10.35 -0.41
CA TYR A 135 -15.32 -10.74 0.57
C TYR A 135 -15.71 -9.59 1.45
N ALA A 136 -16.99 -9.56 1.82
CA ALA A 136 -17.45 -8.87 3.02
C ALA A 136 -17.64 -9.89 4.14
N LEU A 137 -17.04 -9.64 5.29
CA LEU A 137 -17.16 -10.46 6.49
C LEU A 137 -17.86 -9.65 7.59
N HIS A 138 -18.92 -10.21 8.17
CA HIS A 138 -19.61 -9.58 9.29
C HIS A 138 -18.66 -9.44 10.50
N PRO A 139 -18.54 -8.27 11.14
CA PRO A 139 -17.52 -8.01 12.15
C PRO A 139 -17.64 -8.86 13.42
N GLU A 140 -18.84 -9.38 13.74
CA GLU A 140 -19.13 -10.10 14.99
C GLU A 140 -19.51 -11.57 14.76
N THR A 141 -19.78 -11.96 13.52
CA THR A 141 -20.23 -13.32 13.19
C THR A 141 -19.36 -13.92 12.10
N PHE A 142 -19.60 -15.20 11.77
CA PHE A 142 -18.94 -15.85 10.62
C PHE A 142 -19.73 -15.69 9.31
N GLU A 143 -20.76 -14.83 9.29
CA GLU A 143 -21.51 -14.54 8.07
C GLU A 143 -20.60 -13.76 7.11
N TYR A 144 -20.54 -14.21 5.87
CA TYR A 144 -19.79 -13.53 4.81
C TYR A 144 -20.52 -13.58 3.50
N CYS A 145 -20.18 -12.68 2.61
CA CYS A 145 -20.62 -12.74 1.22
C CYS A 145 -19.48 -12.38 0.27
N VAL A 146 -19.58 -12.89 -0.95
CA VAL A 146 -18.67 -12.55 -2.04
C VAL A 146 -19.09 -11.23 -2.63
N ILE A 147 -18.17 -10.24 -2.64
CA ILE A 147 -18.42 -8.95 -3.30
C ILE A 147 -18.21 -9.10 -4.80
N GLU A 148 -17.04 -9.61 -5.20
CA GLU A 148 -16.74 -9.89 -6.60
C GLU A 148 -15.60 -10.91 -6.75
N VAL A 149 -15.53 -11.49 -7.94
CA VAL A 149 -14.47 -12.39 -8.38
C VAL A 149 -13.86 -11.83 -9.65
N ASN A 150 -12.56 -11.57 -9.63
CA ASN A 150 -11.81 -11.02 -10.75
C ASN A 150 -10.91 -12.11 -11.35
N PRO A 151 -11.33 -12.84 -12.42
CA PRO A 151 -10.55 -13.94 -13.00
C PRO A 151 -9.43 -13.43 -13.91
N ARG A 152 -8.59 -12.59 -13.37
CA ARG A 152 -7.49 -11.92 -14.06
C ARG A 152 -6.47 -11.39 -13.05
N VAL A 153 -5.27 -11.10 -13.54
CA VAL A 153 -4.29 -10.30 -12.79
C VAL A 153 -4.82 -8.86 -12.65
N SER A 154 -4.66 -8.27 -11.49
CA SER A 154 -5.16 -6.94 -11.10
C SER A 154 -4.09 -6.11 -10.39
N ARG A 155 -4.43 -4.90 -9.94
CA ARG A 155 -3.53 -4.08 -9.10
C ARG A 155 -3.18 -4.79 -7.79
N SER A 156 -4.14 -5.40 -7.13
CA SER A 156 -3.91 -6.19 -5.92
C SER A 156 -2.97 -7.38 -6.17
N SER A 157 -2.99 -7.98 -7.37
CA SER A 157 -2.02 -9.00 -7.75
C SER A 157 -0.59 -8.45 -7.87
N ALA A 158 -0.42 -7.21 -8.34
CA ALA A 158 0.88 -6.55 -8.37
C ALA A 158 1.41 -6.30 -6.95
N LEU A 159 0.57 -5.75 -6.07
CA LEU A 159 0.87 -5.61 -4.65
C LEU A 159 1.25 -6.95 -4.01
N ALA A 160 0.40 -7.96 -4.17
CA ALA A 160 0.61 -9.29 -3.60
C ALA A 160 1.93 -9.93 -4.09
N SER A 161 2.27 -9.77 -5.37
CA SER A 161 3.52 -10.29 -5.93
C SER A 161 4.76 -9.71 -5.24
N LYS A 162 4.78 -8.40 -4.99
CA LYS A 162 5.89 -7.70 -4.35
C LYS A 162 5.90 -7.93 -2.84
N ALA A 163 4.73 -7.96 -2.22
CA ALA A 163 4.58 -8.21 -0.79
C ALA A 163 5.04 -9.63 -0.39
N THR A 164 4.82 -10.61 -1.24
CA THR A 164 5.08 -12.03 -0.93
C THR A 164 6.34 -12.60 -1.58
N GLY A 165 6.91 -11.91 -2.57
CA GLY A 165 7.96 -12.53 -3.40
C GLY A 165 7.46 -13.69 -4.28
N TYR A 166 6.17 -13.70 -4.62
CA TYR A 166 5.56 -14.69 -5.51
C TYR A 166 5.16 -14.03 -6.85
N PRO A 167 5.79 -14.36 -7.99
CA PRO A 167 5.62 -13.63 -9.23
C PRO A 167 4.33 -14.05 -9.97
N ILE A 168 3.18 -13.58 -9.52
CA ILE A 168 1.84 -13.99 -9.98
C ILE A 168 1.73 -13.94 -11.50
N ALA A 169 2.11 -12.83 -12.14
CA ALA A 169 1.98 -12.67 -13.60
C ALA A 169 2.84 -13.69 -14.37
N LYS A 170 4.08 -13.93 -13.93
CA LYS A 170 4.98 -14.89 -14.56
C LYS A 170 4.52 -16.33 -14.37
N VAL A 171 4.01 -16.66 -13.19
CA VAL A 171 3.41 -17.98 -12.91
C VAL A 171 2.15 -18.17 -13.75
N ALA A 172 1.24 -17.20 -13.81
CA ALA A 172 0.05 -17.25 -14.64
C ALA A 172 0.37 -17.45 -16.13
N ALA A 173 1.41 -16.79 -16.65
CA ALA A 173 1.87 -16.98 -18.02
C ALA A 173 2.37 -18.42 -18.28
N LYS A 174 3.12 -19.01 -17.33
CA LYS A 174 3.58 -20.41 -17.44
C LYS A 174 2.42 -21.39 -17.36
N ILE A 175 1.43 -21.17 -16.50
CA ILE A 175 0.20 -21.96 -16.43
C ILE A 175 -0.54 -21.92 -17.78
N ALA A 176 -0.63 -20.74 -18.40
CA ALA A 176 -1.24 -20.61 -19.74
C ALA A 176 -0.49 -21.39 -20.84
N LEU A 177 0.80 -21.67 -20.65
CA LEU A 177 1.60 -22.55 -21.52
C LEU A 177 1.46 -24.04 -21.18
N GLY A 178 0.68 -24.40 -20.16
CA GLY A 178 0.40 -25.79 -19.80
C GLY A 178 1.22 -26.35 -18.63
N TYR A 179 2.06 -25.55 -17.98
CA TYR A 179 2.79 -25.98 -16.78
C TYR A 179 1.87 -26.03 -15.56
N THR A 180 2.18 -26.94 -14.65
CA THR A 180 1.49 -27.06 -13.35
C THR A 180 2.25 -26.33 -12.25
N LEU A 181 1.58 -25.98 -11.14
CA LEU A 181 2.18 -25.22 -10.04
C LEU A 181 3.39 -25.92 -9.41
N ASP A 182 3.40 -27.26 -9.36
CA ASP A 182 4.47 -28.07 -8.85
C ASP A 182 5.66 -28.24 -9.81
N GLU A 183 5.47 -27.95 -11.11
CA GLU A 183 6.54 -27.90 -12.11
C GLU A 183 7.20 -26.51 -12.21
N ILE A 184 6.48 -25.47 -11.83
CA ILE A 184 6.95 -24.08 -11.93
C ILE A 184 7.81 -23.74 -10.72
N LYS A 185 9.11 -23.51 -10.92
CA LYS A 185 9.96 -22.90 -9.89
C LYS A 185 9.59 -21.41 -9.73
N ASN A 186 9.52 -20.96 -8.47
CA ASN A 186 9.44 -19.55 -8.16
C ASN A 186 10.70 -18.85 -8.66
N ALA A 187 10.57 -17.97 -9.64
CA ALA A 187 11.70 -17.33 -10.30
C ALA A 187 12.40 -16.30 -9.40
N ILE A 188 11.72 -15.80 -8.35
CA ILE A 188 12.29 -14.86 -7.38
C ILE A 188 13.19 -15.59 -6.41
N THR A 189 12.69 -16.65 -5.76
CA THR A 189 13.43 -17.40 -4.75
C THR A 189 14.45 -18.38 -5.34
N GLY A 190 14.18 -18.87 -6.55
CA GLY A 190 15.00 -19.89 -7.22
C GLY A 190 15.01 -21.28 -6.57
N LYS A 191 14.46 -21.43 -5.38
CA LYS A 191 14.48 -22.64 -4.55
C LYS A 191 13.10 -23.25 -4.32
N THR A 192 12.06 -22.44 -4.17
CA THR A 192 10.70 -22.89 -3.94
C THR A 192 9.94 -23.10 -5.25
N TYR A 193 8.79 -23.76 -5.16
CA TYR A 193 7.89 -24.00 -6.30
C TYR A 193 6.64 -23.11 -6.17
N ALA A 194 5.95 -22.88 -7.29
CA ALA A 194 4.74 -22.08 -7.33
C ALA A 194 3.55 -22.72 -6.60
N SER A 195 3.67 -23.99 -6.21
CA SER A 195 2.71 -24.70 -5.36
C SER A 195 2.84 -24.38 -3.86
N PHE A 196 3.90 -23.66 -3.45
CA PHE A 196 4.09 -23.28 -2.06
C PHE A 196 3.35 -21.97 -1.77
N GLU A 197 2.43 -22.00 -0.82
CA GLU A 197 1.75 -20.81 -0.34
C GLU A 197 2.73 -19.89 0.38
N PRO A 198 2.80 -18.60 0.03
CA PRO A 198 3.61 -17.65 0.77
C PRO A 198 3.11 -17.48 2.21
N MET A 199 4.06 -17.30 3.12
CA MET A 199 3.84 -16.96 4.53
C MET A 199 4.59 -15.68 4.86
N LEU A 200 3.93 -14.72 5.49
CA LEU A 200 4.53 -13.41 5.81
C LEU A 200 4.68 -13.27 7.33
N ASP A 201 5.86 -12.88 7.78
CA ASP A 201 6.19 -12.53 9.16
C ASP A 201 6.47 -11.02 9.36
N TYR A 202 6.10 -10.23 8.36
CA TYR A 202 6.17 -8.76 8.34
C TYR A 202 4.81 -8.18 7.93
N CYS A 203 4.67 -6.87 8.04
CA CYS A 203 3.45 -6.15 7.71
C CYS A 203 3.68 -5.28 6.46
N VAL A 204 2.75 -5.38 5.52
CA VAL A 204 2.73 -4.56 4.31
C VAL A 204 1.52 -3.63 4.35
N VAL A 205 1.73 -2.34 4.13
CA VAL A 205 0.65 -1.35 4.06
C VAL A 205 0.66 -0.68 2.70
N LYS A 206 -0.50 -0.65 2.05
CA LYS A 206 -0.77 0.09 0.82
C LYS A 206 -1.63 1.30 1.14
N ILE A 207 -1.24 2.49 0.67
CA ILE A 207 -2.09 3.69 0.71
C ILE A 207 -2.33 4.17 -0.73
N PRO A 208 -3.59 4.48 -1.12
CA PRO A 208 -3.89 5.00 -2.44
C PRO A 208 -3.42 6.46 -2.59
N ARG A 209 -2.95 6.80 -3.78
CA ARG A 209 -2.65 8.17 -4.18
C ARG A 209 -3.89 8.81 -4.81
N LEU A 210 -4.53 9.68 -4.08
CA LEU A 210 -5.74 10.38 -4.51
C LEU A 210 -5.40 11.77 -5.09
N PRO A 211 -5.96 12.17 -6.24
CA PRO A 211 -5.53 13.36 -6.98
C PRO A 211 -6.20 14.67 -6.51
N PHE A 212 -6.60 14.78 -5.25
CA PHE A 212 -7.30 15.95 -4.74
C PHE A 212 -6.43 17.20 -4.61
N ASP A 213 -5.11 17.05 -4.67
CA ASP A 213 -4.16 18.15 -4.81
C ASP A 213 -4.22 18.82 -6.19
N LYS A 214 -4.66 18.09 -7.22
CA LYS A 214 -4.85 18.59 -8.59
C LYS A 214 -6.30 19.01 -8.85
N PHE A 215 -7.25 18.29 -8.33
CA PHE A 215 -8.68 18.53 -8.49
C PHE A 215 -9.29 19.11 -7.21
N ILE A 216 -8.89 20.34 -6.87
CA ILE A 216 -9.25 21.01 -5.61
C ILE A 216 -10.75 21.23 -5.40
N THR A 217 -11.55 21.24 -6.49
CA THR A 217 -13.02 21.38 -6.45
C THR A 217 -13.75 20.03 -6.45
N ALA A 218 -13.02 18.91 -6.58
CA ALA A 218 -13.62 17.59 -6.55
C ALA A 218 -14.09 17.23 -5.14
N LYS A 219 -15.18 16.48 -5.06
CA LYS A 219 -15.64 15.92 -3.79
C LYS A 219 -14.63 14.89 -3.30
N ARG A 220 -14.08 15.11 -2.11
CA ARG A 220 -13.10 14.19 -1.47
C ARG A 220 -13.75 12.92 -0.93
N THR A 221 -15.05 12.89 -0.71
CA THR A 221 -15.77 11.73 -0.18
C THR A 221 -15.47 10.47 -1.00
N LEU A 222 -14.99 9.44 -0.35
CA LEU A 222 -14.75 8.12 -0.92
C LEU A 222 -16.06 7.32 -0.94
N THR A 223 -16.26 6.58 -2.01
CA THR A 223 -17.46 5.79 -2.25
C THR A 223 -17.10 4.47 -2.91
N THR A 224 -18.08 3.73 -3.41
CA THR A 224 -17.85 2.53 -4.24
C THR A 224 -17.26 2.82 -5.61
N GLN A 225 -17.07 4.09 -5.98
CA GLN A 225 -16.41 4.50 -7.24
C GLN A 225 -14.95 4.87 -6.96
N MET A 226 -14.03 4.24 -7.67
CA MET A 226 -12.59 4.46 -7.54
C MET A 226 -12.18 5.86 -8.02
N LYS A 227 -11.37 6.54 -7.22
CA LYS A 227 -10.80 7.88 -7.49
C LYS A 227 -9.29 7.92 -7.52
N ALA A 228 -8.62 6.90 -6.97
CA ALA A 228 -7.17 6.83 -6.91
C ALA A 228 -6.53 6.77 -8.29
N THR A 229 -5.39 7.44 -8.45
CA THR A 229 -4.56 7.41 -9.66
C THR A 229 -3.40 6.44 -9.58
N GLY A 230 -2.96 6.09 -8.38
CA GLY A 230 -1.86 5.19 -8.10
C GLY A 230 -1.86 4.82 -6.62
N GLU A 231 -0.82 4.13 -6.20
CA GLU A 231 -0.68 3.67 -4.82
C GLU A 231 0.78 3.61 -4.41
N VAL A 232 1.01 3.58 -3.11
CA VAL A 232 2.31 3.29 -2.50
C VAL A 232 2.21 2.02 -1.67
N MET A 233 3.31 1.30 -1.59
CA MET A 233 3.49 0.13 -0.73
C MET A 233 4.67 0.37 0.20
N SER A 234 4.51 0.00 1.45
CA SER A 234 5.58 -0.02 2.43
C SER A 234 5.59 -1.32 3.20
N ILE A 235 6.75 -1.70 3.71
CA ILE A 235 6.94 -2.93 4.47
C ILE A 235 7.69 -2.58 5.75
N CYS A 236 7.25 -3.17 6.88
CA CYS A 236 7.92 -3.08 8.16
C CYS A 236 7.60 -4.33 8.99
N ASN A 237 8.31 -4.58 10.09
CA ASN A 237 8.02 -5.67 11.00
C ASN A 237 6.84 -5.40 11.95
N ASN A 238 6.23 -4.22 11.87
CA ASN A 238 5.02 -3.84 12.59
C ASN A 238 4.14 -2.92 11.73
N PHE A 239 2.86 -2.86 12.06
CA PHE A 239 1.88 -2.07 11.32
C PHE A 239 2.15 -0.56 11.42
N GLU A 240 2.50 -0.07 12.60
CA GLU A 240 2.74 1.33 12.89
C GLU A 240 3.85 1.89 11.98
N GLY A 241 4.97 1.17 11.89
CA GLY A 241 6.08 1.54 11.02
C GLY A 241 5.73 1.44 9.54
N ALA A 242 5.03 0.39 9.12
CA ALA A 242 4.57 0.25 7.74
C ALA A 242 3.63 1.41 7.35
N LEU A 243 2.69 1.79 8.23
CA LEU A 243 1.79 2.92 8.00
C LEU A 243 2.55 4.24 7.88
N MET A 244 3.49 4.52 8.80
CA MET A 244 4.29 5.74 8.79
C MET A 244 5.16 5.86 7.53
N LYS A 245 5.77 4.77 7.07
CA LYS A 245 6.47 4.73 5.79
C LYS A 245 5.55 5.00 4.61
N ALA A 246 4.36 4.37 4.58
CA ALA A 246 3.39 4.57 3.51
C ALA A 246 2.90 6.02 3.45
N ILE A 247 2.65 6.67 4.60
CA ILE A 247 2.27 8.09 4.66
C ILE A 247 3.32 8.97 3.99
N ARG A 248 4.62 8.84 4.36
CA ARG A 248 5.67 9.68 3.79
C ARG A 248 6.05 9.33 2.34
N SER A 249 5.53 8.21 1.83
CA SER A 249 5.67 7.80 0.42
C SER A 249 4.64 8.44 -0.52
N LEU A 250 3.59 9.10 -0.01
CA LEU A 250 2.45 9.59 -0.81
C LEU A 250 2.79 10.75 -1.76
N GLU A 251 3.95 11.38 -1.63
CA GLU A 251 4.32 12.58 -2.42
C GLU A 251 3.28 13.73 -2.29
N GLN A 252 2.77 13.93 -1.06
CA GLN A 252 1.76 14.94 -0.70
C GLN A 252 2.23 15.88 0.41
N HIS A 253 3.53 15.92 0.72
CA HIS A 253 4.10 16.69 1.82
C HIS A 253 3.55 16.28 3.20
N VAL A 254 3.29 15.00 3.37
CA VAL A 254 2.85 14.38 4.62
C VAL A 254 3.94 13.46 5.16
N ASP A 255 4.30 13.64 6.42
CA ASP A 255 5.40 12.91 7.07
C ASP A 255 4.91 12.01 8.22
N SER A 256 3.74 12.32 8.78
CA SER A 256 3.19 11.64 9.96
C SER A 256 1.69 11.90 10.13
N LEU A 257 1.12 11.42 11.23
CA LEU A 257 -0.26 11.71 11.63
C LEU A 257 -0.47 13.16 12.12
N LEU A 258 0.59 13.99 12.15
CA LEU A 258 0.52 15.42 12.46
C LEU A 258 0.43 16.31 11.22
N SER A 259 0.58 15.75 10.02
CA SER A 259 0.71 16.54 8.79
C SER A 259 -0.55 17.31 8.39
N TYR A 260 -1.73 16.86 8.83
CA TYR A 260 -2.98 17.63 8.70
C TYR A 260 -3.39 18.16 10.08
N ASP A 261 -3.49 19.49 10.19
CA ASP A 261 -3.82 20.17 11.46
C ASP A 261 -5.34 20.32 11.63
N PHE A 262 -5.92 19.44 12.45
CA PHE A 262 -7.32 19.51 12.89
C PHE A 262 -7.46 20.09 14.31
N SER A 263 -6.38 20.56 14.94
CA SER A 263 -6.39 21.08 16.31
C SER A 263 -7.31 22.31 16.50
N LYS A 264 -7.59 23.03 15.42
CA LYS A 264 -8.43 24.23 15.41
C LYS A 264 -9.94 23.92 15.35
N PHE A 265 -10.30 22.68 15.06
CA PHE A 265 -11.70 22.28 15.01
C PHE A 265 -12.27 22.21 16.44
N SER A 266 -13.52 22.64 16.60
CA SER A 266 -14.27 22.36 17.84
C SER A 266 -14.51 20.87 17.98
N ASP A 267 -14.90 20.40 19.17
CA ASP A 267 -15.21 18.98 19.38
C ASP A 267 -16.41 18.55 18.53
N GLU A 268 -17.40 19.44 18.33
CA GLU A 268 -18.55 19.20 17.47
C GLU A 268 -18.14 19.08 15.99
N GLU A 269 -17.29 19.98 15.51
CA GLU A 269 -16.74 19.92 14.14
C GLU A 269 -15.89 18.66 13.93
N LEU A 270 -15.13 18.22 14.93
CA LEU A 270 -14.35 16.99 14.85
C LEU A 270 -15.25 15.75 14.80
N GLN A 271 -16.33 15.73 15.58
CA GLN A 271 -17.35 14.69 15.52
C GLN A 271 -17.99 14.60 14.12
N ASP A 272 -18.36 15.75 13.54
CA ASP A 272 -18.88 15.80 12.17
C ASP A 272 -17.84 15.25 11.16
N GLN A 273 -16.55 15.55 11.34
CA GLN A 273 -15.49 15.06 10.47
C GLN A 273 -15.28 13.53 10.58
N LEU A 274 -15.51 12.91 11.73
CA LEU A 274 -15.44 11.45 11.87
C LEU A 274 -16.48 10.72 10.99
N HIS A 275 -17.62 11.36 10.71
CA HIS A 275 -18.61 10.84 9.78
C HIS A 275 -18.23 11.02 8.29
N VAL A 276 -17.20 11.81 8.00
CA VAL A 276 -16.77 12.06 6.62
C VAL A 276 -15.77 11.00 6.19
N VAL A 277 -16.17 10.18 5.24
CA VAL A 277 -15.31 9.17 4.64
C VAL A 277 -14.50 9.83 3.52
N ASP A 278 -13.31 10.32 3.81
CA ASP A 278 -12.39 10.93 2.83
C ASP A 278 -10.94 10.45 3.03
N ASP A 279 -10.03 10.93 2.20
CA ASP A 279 -8.61 10.59 2.21
C ASP A 279 -7.85 11.08 3.46
N ARG A 280 -8.45 11.91 4.31
CA ARG A 280 -7.81 12.46 5.52
C ARG A 280 -8.30 11.80 6.80
N ARG A 281 -9.17 10.84 6.74
CA ARG A 281 -9.84 10.27 7.91
C ARG A 281 -8.93 9.65 8.95
N ILE A 282 -7.75 9.10 8.59
CA ILE A 282 -6.78 8.60 9.58
C ILE A 282 -6.22 9.73 10.44
N TRP A 283 -6.04 10.92 9.88
CA TRP A 283 -5.61 12.13 10.61
C TRP A 283 -6.72 12.67 11.50
N VAL A 284 -7.98 12.60 11.06
CA VAL A 284 -9.15 12.97 11.88
C VAL A 284 -9.27 12.01 13.07
N ILE A 285 -9.12 10.69 12.85
CA ILE A 285 -9.12 9.69 13.93
C ILE A 285 -7.96 9.94 14.90
N ALA A 286 -6.76 10.23 14.40
CA ALA A 286 -5.62 10.56 15.25
C ALA A 286 -5.89 11.79 16.12
N GLU A 287 -6.53 12.83 15.60
CA GLU A 287 -6.92 14.01 16.39
C GLU A 287 -8.00 13.67 17.42
N ALA A 288 -8.97 12.86 17.07
CA ALA A 288 -9.99 12.38 18.03
C ALA A 288 -9.34 11.61 19.19
N LEU A 289 -8.36 10.74 18.89
CA LEU A 289 -7.59 10.01 19.90
C LEU A 289 -6.76 10.97 20.78
N ARG A 290 -6.13 12.02 20.24
CA ARG A 290 -5.41 13.04 21.02
C ARG A 290 -6.33 13.77 21.99
N ARG A 291 -7.61 13.92 21.67
CA ARG A 291 -8.63 14.52 22.56
C ARG A 291 -9.30 13.53 23.49
N GLY A 292 -8.92 12.26 23.45
CA GLY A 292 -9.43 11.22 24.34
C GLY A 292 -10.80 10.67 23.95
N VAL A 293 -11.22 10.80 22.68
CA VAL A 293 -12.42 10.12 22.18
C VAL A 293 -12.18 8.61 22.25
N SER A 294 -13.16 7.87 22.74
CA SER A 294 -13.02 6.44 22.99
C SER A 294 -12.96 5.61 21.70
N TYR A 295 -12.29 4.46 21.76
CA TYR A 295 -12.24 3.52 20.64
C TYR A 295 -13.64 3.05 20.23
N ASP A 296 -14.53 2.84 21.19
CA ASP A 296 -15.90 2.44 20.95
C ASP A 296 -16.66 3.49 20.13
N GLU A 297 -16.52 4.75 20.49
CA GLU A 297 -17.17 5.86 19.79
C GLU A 297 -16.62 6.04 18.39
N ILE A 298 -15.29 6.02 18.20
CA ILE A 298 -14.66 6.09 16.87
C ILE A 298 -15.12 4.91 16.02
N HIS A 299 -15.13 3.68 16.56
CA HIS A 299 -15.59 2.49 15.86
C HIS A 299 -17.07 2.58 15.46
N GLU A 300 -17.93 3.01 16.36
CA GLU A 300 -19.36 3.14 16.08
C GLU A 300 -19.66 4.11 14.93
N ILE A 301 -18.89 5.19 14.82
CA ILE A 301 -19.02 6.18 13.77
C ILE A 301 -18.41 5.68 12.45
N THR A 302 -17.16 5.20 12.49
CA THR A 302 -16.37 4.90 11.30
C THR A 302 -16.52 3.48 10.80
N LYS A 303 -16.96 2.55 11.66
CA LYS A 303 -16.97 1.10 11.47
C LYS A 303 -15.57 0.50 11.19
N ILE A 304 -14.51 1.27 11.36
CA ILE A 304 -13.13 0.77 11.30
C ILE A 304 -12.89 -0.15 12.52
N ASP A 305 -12.25 -1.29 12.29
CA ASP A 305 -11.97 -2.24 13.37
C ASP A 305 -11.14 -1.60 14.49
N LYS A 306 -11.48 -1.90 15.72
CA LYS A 306 -10.83 -1.34 16.92
C LYS A 306 -9.33 -1.65 16.97
N TRP A 307 -8.89 -2.73 16.36
CA TRP A 307 -7.48 -3.06 16.23
C TRP A 307 -6.70 -1.96 15.48
N PHE A 308 -7.25 -1.45 14.35
CA PHE A 308 -6.61 -0.35 13.62
C PHE A 308 -6.64 0.96 14.39
N ILE A 309 -7.74 1.22 15.13
CA ILE A 309 -7.85 2.40 16.01
C ILE A 309 -6.79 2.34 17.12
N ASP A 310 -6.59 1.17 17.72
CA ASP A 310 -5.55 0.92 18.73
C ASP A 310 -4.14 1.20 18.17
N LYS A 311 -3.86 0.76 16.95
CA LYS A 311 -2.59 1.02 16.27
C LYS A 311 -2.33 2.50 16.02
N LEU A 312 -3.38 3.26 15.66
CA LEU A 312 -3.27 4.71 15.54
C LEU A 312 -3.06 5.37 16.93
N ALA A 313 -3.70 4.84 17.97
CA ALA A 313 -3.52 5.33 19.34
C ALA A 313 -2.08 5.14 19.84
N ILE A 314 -1.44 4.02 19.54
CA ILE A 314 -0.01 3.78 19.86
C ILE A 314 0.88 4.87 19.24
N LEU A 315 0.62 5.25 17.98
CA LEU A 315 1.36 6.35 17.34
C LEU A 315 1.09 7.70 18.03
N VAL A 316 -0.17 7.98 18.39
CA VAL A 316 -0.55 9.20 19.12
C VAL A 316 0.07 9.24 20.52
N GLU A 317 0.16 8.13 21.23
CA GLU A 317 0.85 8.02 22.52
C GLU A 317 2.34 8.31 22.39
N MET A 318 2.99 7.80 21.33
CA MET A 318 4.39 8.10 21.06
C MET A 318 4.61 9.61 20.77
N GLU A 319 3.71 10.24 20.01
CA GLU A 319 3.74 11.71 19.82
C GLU A 319 3.68 12.45 21.14
N GLN A 320 2.81 12.02 22.05
CA GLN A 320 2.65 12.63 23.38
C GLN A 320 3.90 12.40 24.24
N ASP A 321 4.48 11.22 24.18
CA ASP A 321 5.71 10.90 24.89
C ASP A 321 6.88 11.76 24.43
N LEU A 322 7.04 11.92 23.12
CA LEU A 322 8.07 12.79 22.53
C LEU A 322 7.87 14.27 22.88
N LYS A 323 6.63 14.74 23.05
CA LYS A 323 6.31 16.12 23.45
C LYS A 323 6.58 16.39 24.94
N THR A 324 6.34 15.42 25.82
CA THR A 324 6.23 15.65 27.26
C THR A 324 7.38 15.06 28.06
N LYS A 325 8.04 14.03 27.56
CA LYS A 325 9.16 13.37 28.24
C LYS A 325 10.50 13.87 27.74
N PRO A 326 11.55 13.89 28.57
CA PRO A 326 12.91 14.11 28.09
C PRO A 326 13.29 13.07 27.03
N LEU A 327 13.86 13.50 25.92
CA LEU A 327 14.32 12.58 24.90
C LEU A 327 15.54 11.78 25.40
N THR A 328 15.32 10.51 25.71
CA THR A 328 16.38 9.54 26.02
C THR A 328 16.72 8.69 24.80
N VAL A 329 17.83 7.95 24.86
CA VAL A 329 18.21 6.99 23.82
C VAL A 329 17.14 5.90 23.64
N GLU A 330 16.56 5.45 24.73
CA GLU A 330 15.49 4.43 24.73
C GLU A 330 14.24 4.95 24.03
N LEU A 331 13.78 6.15 24.38
CA LEU A 331 12.62 6.77 23.73
C LEU A 331 12.86 7.01 22.25
N LEU A 332 14.07 7.45 21.88
CA LEU A 332 14.45 7.60 20.48
C LEU A 332 14.44 6.25 19.73
N LYS A 333 14.93 5.17 20.36
CA LYS A 333 14.86 3.82 19.77
C LYS A 333 13.42 3.36 19.54
N GLU A 334 12.53 3.58 20.50
CA GLU A 334 11.12 3.22 20.39
C GLU A 334 10.43 4.01 19.27
N ALA A 335 10.64 5.32 19.20
CA ALA A 335 10.11 6.17 18.13
C ALA A 335 10.61 5.72 16.75
N LYS A 336 11.90 5.37 16.63
CA LYS A 336 12.47 4.87 15.37
C LYS A 336 11.91 3.48 14.99
N ARG A 337 11.62 2.59 15.93
CA ARG A 337 10.94 1.31 15.64
C ARG A 337 9.54 1.49 15.07
N MET A 338 8.88 2.60 15.39
CA MET A 338 7.60 3.01 14.79
C MET A 338 7.77 3.90 13.55
N GLU A 339 9.01 4.02 13.06
CA GLU A 339 9.36 4.77 11.84
C GLU A 339 9.02 6.28 11.88
N PHE A 340 9.07 6.91 13.06
CA PHE A 340 9.00 8.36 13.15
C PHE A 340 10.21 8.99 12.46
N PRO A 341 10.02 9.89 11.48
CA PRO A 341 11.14 10.60 10.84
C PRO A 341 11.89 11.51 11.83
N ASP A 342 13.19 11.68 11.61
CA ASP A 342 14.04 12.55 12.46
C ASP A 342 13.47 13.98 12.54
N LYS A 343 12.95 14.49 11.43
CA LYS A 343 12.28 15.80 11.38
C LYS A 343 11.08 15.88 12.32
N VAL A 344 10.21 14.87 12.33
CA VAL A 344 9.02 14.84 13.19
C VAL A 344 9.42 14.73 14.67
N ILE A 345 10.43 13.90 14.98
CA ILE A 345 10.97 13.81 16.34
C ILE A 345 11.56 15.15 16.78
N ALA A 346 12.28 15.83 15.91
CA ALA A 346 12.85 17.14 16.15
C ALA A 346 11.77 18.18 16.49
N ASP A 347 10.72 18.25 15.67
CA ASP A 347 9.59 19.18 15.88
C ASP A 347 8.88 18.91 17.22
N LEU A 348 8.66 17.65 17.57
CA LEU A 348 7.99 17.26 18.82
C LEU A 348 8.84 17.51 20.08
N THR A 349 10.15 17.35 19.97
CA THR A 349 11.08 17.50 21.12
C THR A 349 11.69 18.88 21.24
N GLY A 350 11.42 19.79 20.29
CA GLY A 350 12.01 21.14 20.25
C GLY A 350 13.51 21.15 19.94
N LYS A 351 14.02 20.09 19.28
CA LYS A 351 15.41 19.97 18.83
C LYS A 351 15.54 20.24 17.34
N SER A 352 16.75 20.34 16.85
CA SER A 352 17.00 20.35 15.40
C SER A 352 17.04 18.91 14.85
N GLU A 353 16.67 18.73 13.59
CA GLU A 353 16.77 17.46 12.88
C GLU A 353 18.21 16.90 12.94
N LYS A 354 19.21 17.79 12.84
CA LYS A 354 20.61 17.42 12.97
C LYS A 354 20.95 16.82 14.33
N GLU A 355 20.43 17.38 15.42
CA GLU A 355 20.65 16.83 16.77
C GLU A 355 20.05 15.43 16.91
N ILE A 356 18.87 15.18 16.33
CA ILE A 356 18.23 13.85 16.32
C ILE A 356 19.09 12.88 15.49
N HIS A 357 19.48 13.28 14.30
CA HIS A 357 20.35 12.50 13.41
C HIS A 357 21.67 12.12 14.10
N ASP A 358 22.38 13.10 14.68
CA ASP A 358 23.66 12.87 15.36
C ASP A 358 23.46 11.90 16.55
N MET A 359 22.42 12.13 17.39
CA MET A 359 22.10 11.26 18.52
C MET A 359 21.81 9.83 18.08
N ARG A 360 21.11 9.62 16.95
CA ARG A 360 20.85 8.31 16.39
C ARG A 360 22.15 7.58 16.04
N TYR A 361 22.98 8.22 15.23
CA TYR A 361 24.22 7.59 14.73
C TYR A 361 25.24 7.36 15.85
N GLU A 362 25.40 8.27 16.80
CA GLU A 362 26.26 8.11 17.97
C GLU A 362 25.85 6.93 18.86
N ASN A 363 24.57 6.61 18.89
CA ASN A 363 24.02 5.50 19.70
C ASN A 363 23.70 4.24 18.88
N GLY A 364 24.13 4.16 17.61
CA GLY A 364 23.93 2.99 16.76
C GLY A 364 22.47 2.73 16.40
N ILE A 365 21.61 3.75 16.47
CA ILE A 365 20.20 3.66 16.03
C ILE A 365 20.16 3.89 14.53
N VAL A 366 20.45 2.83 13.79
CA VAL A 366 20.51 2.84 12.32
C VAL A 366 19.53 1.85 11.75
N ALA A 367 19.05 2.12 10.54
CA ALA A 367 18.19 1.20 9.82
C ALA A 367 18.97 -0.07 9.45
N ALA A 368 18.34 -1.22 9.67
CA ALA A 368 18.76 -2.50 9.13
C ALA A 368 17.81 -2.88 7.99
N PHE A 369 18.30 -3.58 6.99
CA PHE A 369 17.49 -3.97 5.83
C PHE A 369 17.21 -5.47 5.88
N LYS A 370 15.93 -5.81 5.91
CA LYS A 370 15.41 -7.17 5.87
C LYS A 370 15.03 -7.53 4.44
N MET A 371 15.18 -8.78 4.10
CA MET A 371 14.76 -9.31 2.81
C MET A 371 13.26 -9.66 2.86
N VAL A 372 12.54 -9.40 1.77
CA VAL A 372 11.18 -9.92 1.59
C VAL A 372 11.27 -11.43 1.48
N ASP A 373 10.76 -12.14 2.48
CA ASP A 373 10.84 -13.60 2.57
C ASP A 373 9.48 -14.25 2.31
N THR A 374 9.41 -15.00 1.22
CA THR A 374 8.20 -15.74 0.80
C THR A 374 7.83 -16.86 1.78
N CYS A 375 8.76 -17.31 2.59
CA CYS A 375 8.63 -18.54 3.40
C CYS A 375 8.66 -18.29 4.92
N ALA A 376 8.63 -17.05 5.38
CA ALA A 376 8.71 -16.69 6.81
C ALA A 376 9.86 -17.44 7.55
N ALA A 377 11.04 -17.49 6.93
CA ALA A 377 12.24 -18.20 7.39
C ALA A 377 12.11 -19.72 7.57
N GLU A 378 11.04 -20.36 7.15
CA GLU A 378 10.93 -21.83 7.17
C GLU A 378 11.87 -22.53 6.20
N PHE A 379 12.14 -21.89 5.06
CA PHE A 379 13.07 -22.37 4.04
C PHE A 379 14.01 -21.24 3.63
N GLU A 380 15.24 -21.60 3.24
CA GLU A 380 16.16 -20.63 2.67
C GLU A 380 15.60 -20.09 1.34
N ALA A 381 15.23 -18.81 1.34
CA ALA A 381 14.82 -18.08 0.16
C ALA A 381 15.76 -16.90 -0.07
N SER A 382 15.91 -16.49 -1.33
CA SER A 382 16.69 -15.30 -1.69
C SER A 382 15.83 -14.47 -2.64
N THR A 383 15.58 -13.22 -2.28
CA THR A 383 14.85 -12.27 -3.14
C THR A 383 15.67 -11.01 -3.33
N PRO A 384 15.48 -10.25 -4.42
CA PRO A 384 16.16 -8.97 -4.59
C PRO A 384 15.48 -7.84 -3.83
N TYR A 385 14.44 -8.11 -3.06
CA TYR A 385 13.57 -7.13 -2.40
C TYR A 385 13.96 -6.93 -0.95
N TYR A 386 14.19 -5.67 -0.57
CA TYR A 386 14.57 -5.26 0.77
C TYR A 386 13.69 -4.14 1.30
N TYR A 387 13.55 -4.10 2.63
CA TYR A 387 12.86 -3.04 3.37
C TYR A 387 13.60 -2.74 4.67
N SER A 388 13.56 -1.50 5.13
CA SER A 388 14.22 -1.10 6.37
C SER A 388 13.38 -1.35 7.61
N VAL A 389 14.06 -1.63 8.71
CA VAL A 389 13.51 -1.69 10.07
C VAL A 389 14.54 -1.18 11.06
N PHE A 390 14.10 -0.76 12.25
CA PHE A 390 15.01 -0.40 13.34
C PHE A 390 15.01 -1.47 14.44
N GLY A 391 16.19 -1.71 15.03
CA GLY A 391 16.36 -2.66 16.11
C GLY A 391 16.44 -4.12 15.67
N SER A 392 16.88 -4.38 14.46
CA SER A 392 17.10 -5.70 13.88
C SER A 392 18.48 -5.84 13.28
N GLU A 393 18.85 -7.06 12.87
CA GLU A 393 20.09 -7.32 12.13
C GLU A 393 19.86 -7.09 10.62
N ASN A 394 20.95 -6.68 9.94
CA ASN A 394 20.90 -6.43 8.50
C ASN A 394 21.04 -7.75 7.72
N GLU A 395 20.14 -8.00 6.78
CA GLU A 395 20.15 -9.16 5.88
C GLU A 395 20.56 -8.79 4.45
N ALA A 396 20.73 -7.51 4.14
CA ALA A 396 21.16 -7.11 2.81
C ALA A 396 22.57 -7.65 2.54
N ALA A 397 22.75 -8.28 1.37
CA ALA A 397 24.01 -8.88 0.98
C ALA A 397 25.16 -7.86 0.94
N GLU A 398 26.35 -8.33 1.24
CA GLU A 398 27.56 -7.52 1.18
C GLU A 398 27.77 -6.90 -0.22
N THR A 399 28.50 -5.79 -0.24
CA THR A 399 28.85 -5.11 -1.49
C THR A 399 29.73 -5.99 -2.37
N THR A 400 29.40 -6.05 -3.65
CA THR A 400 30.27 -6.71 -4.66
C THR A 400 31.43 -5.79 -5.07
N PRO A 401 32.49 -6.30 -5.71
CA PRO A 401 33.57 -5.47 -6.23
C PRO A 401 33.19 -4.67 -7.50
N LYS A 402 31.96 -4.83 -8.01
CA LYS A 402 31.47 -4.10 -9.19
C LYS A 402 31.21 -2.64 -8.85
N LYS A 403 31.30 -1.78 -9.87
CA LYS A 403 30.74 -0.43 -9.76
C LYS A 403 29.25 -0.51 -9.54
N LYS A 404 28.72 0.37 -8.71
CA LYS A 404 27.32 0.37 -8.28
C LYS A 404 26.61 1.66 -8.65
N VAL A 405 25.41 1.54 -9.22
CA VAL A 405 24.54 2.67 -9.50
C VAL A 405 23.27 2.58 -8.67
N LEU A 406 22.89 3.72 -8.08
CA LEU A 406 21.60 3.91 -7.42
C LEU A 406 20.64 4.60 -8.41
N VAL A 407 19.53 3.95 -8.72
CA VAL A 407 18.46 4.51 -9.56
C VAL A 407 17.27 4.83 -8.67
N LEU A 408 16.89 6.11 -8.62
CA LEU A 408 15.72 6.53 -7.86
C LEU A 408 14.47 6.47 -8.73
N GLY A 409 13.45 5.77 -8.25
CA GLY A 409 12.17 5.63 -8.91
C GLY A 409 11.29 6.88 -8.82
N SER A 410 10.12 6.80 -9.44
CA SER A 410 9.18 7.93 -9.55
C SER A 410 8.12 7.98 -8.43
N GLY A 411 8.10 6.99 -7.54
CA GLY A 411 7.05 6.87 -6.54
C GLY A 411 5.67 6.54 -7.16
N PRO A 412 4.57 6.95 -6.52
CA PRO A 412 3.24 6.63 -6.99
C PRO A 412 2.90 7.33 -8.31
N ILE A 413 2.14 6.65 -9.17
CA ILE A 413 1.58 7.26 -10.38
C ILE A 413 0.62 8.37 -9.97
N ARG A 414 0.77 9.53 -10.57
CA ARG A 414 -0.04 10.72 -10.29
C ARG A 414 -0.19 11.60 -11.52
N ILE A 415 -1.14 12.50 -11.50
CA ILE A 415 -1.36 13.47 -12.58
C ILE A 415 -0.07 14.30 -12.78
N GLY A 416 0.47 14.25 -13.99
CA GLY A 416 1.71 14.93 -14.39
C GLY A 416 3.00 14.13 -14.14
N GLN A 417 2.91 12.91 -13.59
CA GLN A 417 4.04 11.99 -13.45
C GLN A 417 3.55 10.54 -13.56
N GLY A 418 3.48 10.05 -14.78
CA GLY A 418 2.95 8.74 -15.11
C GLY A 418 4.03 7.68 -15.36
N ILE A 419 3.67 6.65 -16.10
CA ILE A 419 4.46 5.44 -16.33
C ILE A 419 5.71 5.67 -17.20
N GLU A 420 5.78 6.79 -17.92
CA GLU A 420 6.94 7.16 -18.75
C GLU A 420 8.22 7.27 -17.93
N PHE A 421 8.14 7.71 -16.68
CA PHE A 421 9.29 7.78 -15.77
C PHE A 421 9.73 6.39 -15.30
N ASP A 422 8.78 5.50 -15.08
CA ASP A 422 9.10 4.12 -14.73
C ASP A 422 9.80 3.41 -15.91
N TYR A 423 9.29 3.58 -17.13
CA TYR A 423 9.91 3.08 -18.34
C TYR A 423 11.37 3.56 -18.46
N CYS A 424 11.63 4.85 -18.25
CA CYS A 424 12.97 5.40 -18.30
C CYS A 424 13.88 4.82 -17.20
N SER A 425 13.37 4.63 -15.99
CA SER A 425 14.10 4.00 -14.89
C SER A 425 14.51 2.57 -15.21
N VAL A 426 13.61 1.77 -15.79
CA VAL A 426 13.88 0.40 -16.23
C VAL A 426 14.99 0.36 -17.27
N HIS A 427 14.86 1.17 -18.34
CA HIS A 427 15.85 1.20 -19.42
C HIS A 427 17.21 1.72 -18.97
N SER A 428 17.24 2.69 -18.04
CA SER A 428 18.47 3.15 -17.41
C SER A 428 19.15 2.01 -16.64
N THR A 429 18.40 1.29 -15.83
CA THR A 429 18.89 0.15 -15.04
C THR A 429 19.49 -0.92 -15.94
N TRP A 430 18.80 -1.32 -17.01
CA TRP A 430 19.31 -2.30 -17.98
C TRP A 430 20.56 -1.81 -18.72
N ALA A 431 20.66 -0.52 -19.02
CA ALA A 431 21.85 0.05 -19.66
C ALA A 431 23.08 -0.08 -18.74
N PHE A 432 22.96 0.25 -17.43
CA PHE A 432 24.04 0.08 -16.47
C PHE A 432 24.40 -1.40 -16.24
N ALA A 433 23.39 -2.27 -16.11
CA ALA A 433 23.62 -3.71 -15.96
C ALA A 433 24.41 -4.30 -17.16
N LYS A 434 24.08 -3.86 -18.39
CA LYS A 434 24.79 -4.26 -19.61
C LYS A 434 26.26 -3.81 -19.63
N GLU A 435 26.56 -2.68 -19.00
CA GLU A 435 27.95 -2.18 -18.83
C GLU A 435 28.67 -2.80 -17.63
N GLY A 436 28.06 -3.80 -16.98
CA GLY A 436 28.66 -4.57 -15.88
C GLY A 436 28.56 -3.91 -14.50
N TRP A 437 27.70 -2.88 -14.36
CA TRP A 437 27.45 -2.28 -13.04
C TRP A 437 26.48 -3.13 -12.23
N GLU A 438 26.63 -3.13 -10.92
CA GLU A 438 25.59 -3.57 -10.00
C GLU A 438 24.51 -2.49 -9.91
N THR A 439 23.26 -2.90 -10.02
CA THR A 439 22.13 -1.98 -10.10
C THR A 439 21.26 -2.06 -8.86
N VAL A 440 21.00 -0.92 -8.24
CA VAL A 440 20.15 -0.78 -7.05
C VAL A 440 19.04 0.21 -7.36
N ILE A 441 17.79 -0.22 -7.21
CA ILE A 441 16.62 0.66 -7.34
C ILE A 441 16.05 0.97 -5.95
N VAL A 442 15.58 2.19 -5.75
CA VAL A 442 14.72 2.59 -4.64
C VAL A 442 13.40 3.08 -5.20
N ASN A 443 12.31 2.41 -4.85
CA ASN A 443 10.95 2.83 -5.24
C ASN A 443 9.93 2.27 -4.24
N ASN A 444 8.73 2.85 -4.22
CA ASN A 444 7.65 2.46 -3.32
C ASN A 444 6.32 2.18 -4.03
N ASN A 445 6.32 2.12 -5.36
CA ASN A 445 5.14 1.85 -6.14
C ASN A 445 5.11 0.38 -6.61
N PRO A 446 4.19 -0.45 -6.12
CA PRO A 446 4.15 -1.88 -6.48
C PRO A 446 3.59 -2.13 -7.88
N GLU A 447 2.92 -1.15 -8.49
CA GLU A 447 2.27 -1.29 -9.81
C GLU A 447 3.25 -1.09 -10.98
N THR A 448 4.52 -0.78 -10.73
CA THR A 448 5.51 -0.42 -11.75
C THR A 448 6.45 -1.57 -12.10
N VAL A 449 6.94 -1.56 -13.35
CA VAL A 449 7.90 -2.56 -13.86
C VAL A 449 9.26 -2.42 -13.19
N SER A 450 9.68 -1.20 -12.82
CA SER A 450 10.94 -0.97 -12.12
C SER A 450 11.03 -1.74 -10.79
N THR A 451 9.88 -2.11 -10.21
CA THR A 451 9.81 -2.91 -8.99
C THR A 451 9.67 -4.42 -9.25
N ASP A 452 9.78 -4.88 -10.50
CA ASP A 452 9.82 -6.31 -10.80
C ASP A 452 11.21 -6.90 -10.47
N PHE A 453 11.21 -8.16 -10.03
CA PHE A 453 12.38 -8.84 -9.47
C PHE A 453 13.56 -9.05 -10.45
N ASP A 454 13.31 -8.96 -11.76
CA ASP A 454 14.28 -9.20 -12.82
C ASP A 454 14.81 -7.90 -13.47
N ILE A 455 14.54 -6.75 -12.87
CA ILE A 455 14.97 -5.45 -13.41
C ILE A 455 16.32 -5.00 -12.84
N ALA A 456 16.53 -5.13 -11.54
CA ALA A 456 17.76 -4.72 -10.86
C ALA A 456 18.32 -5.85 -9.99
N ASP A 457 19.61 -5.75 -9.64
CA ASP A 457 20.24 -6.70 -8.70
C ASP A 457 19.63 -6.59 -7.30
N LYS A 458 19.26 -5.36 -6.89
CA LYS A 458 18.59 -5.09 -5.62
C LYS A 458 17.51 -4.01 -5.77
N LEU A 459 16.43 -4.18 -5.03
CA LEU A 459 15.36 -3.20 -4.93
C LEU A 459 14.99 -2.96 -3.47
N TYR A 460 15.01 -1.70 -3.07
CA TYR A 460 14.57 -1.24 -1.77
C TYR A 460 13.16 -0.64 -1.88
N PHE A 461 12.19 -1.26 -1.18
CA PHE A 461 10.85 -0.70 -1.01
C PHE A 461 10.87 0.32 0.12
N GLU A 462 11.27 1.56 -0.21
CA GLU A 462 11.46 2.62 0.76
C GLU A 462 10.85 3.93 0.29
N PRO A 463 10.47 4.81 1.23
CA PRO A 463 10.10 6.18 0.90
C PRO A 463 11.26 6.89 0.19
N LEU A 464 10.93 7.75 -0.77
CA LEU A 464 11.90 8.56 -1.50
C LEU A 464 12.13 9.89 -0.76
N THR A 465 12.61 9.79 0.49
CA THR A 465 12.96 10.92 1.35
C THR A 465 14.47 10.98 1.60
N PRO A 466 15.05 12.13 1.98
CA PRO A 466 16.47 12.20 2.29
C PRO A 466 16.93 11.22 3.37
N GLU A 467 16.17 11.07 4.45
CA GLU A 467 16.50 10.18 5.56
C GLU A 467 16.49 8.70 5.16
N ASP A 468 15.44 8.24 4.46
CA ASP A 468 15.31 6.84 4.04
C ASP A 468 16.37 6.48 2.99
N VAL A 469 16.64 7.38 2.05
CA VAL A 469 17.66 7.17 1.01
C VAL A 469 19.08 7.24 1.59
N GLU A 470 19.34 8.05 2.62
CA GLU A 470 20.64 8.10 3.27
C GLU A 470 21.05 6.75 3.86
N ALA A 471 20.11 6.03 4.49
CA ALA A 471 20.38 4.71 5.05
C ALA A 471 20.83 3.72 3.96
N ILE A 472 20.20 3.75 2.78
CA ILE A 472 20.57 2.92 1.63
C ILE A 472 21.94 3.33 1.08
N VAL A 473 22.19 4.63 0.93
CA VAL A 473 23.49 5.14 0.46
C VAL A 473 24.63 4.71 1.38
N LYS A 474 24.44 4.76 2.70
CA LYS A 474 25.44 4.32 3.68
C LYS A 474 25.72 2.82 3.62
N LEU A 475 24.69 2.02 3.35
CA LEU A 475 24.82 0.57 3.19
C LEU A 475 25.47 0.20 1.86
N GLU A 476 24.90 0.69 0.76
CA GLU A 476 25.26 0.27 -0.59
C GLU A 476 26.51 0.97 -1.16
N LYS A 477 26.84 2.16 -0.68
CA LYS A 477 27.99 2.97 -1.10
C LYS A 477 28.10 3.08 -2.63
N PRO A 478 27.05 3.58 -3.32
CA PRO A 478 27.03 3.62 -4.78
C PRO A 478 28.11 4.55 -5.34
N ASP A 479 28.69 4.19 -6.49
CA ASP A 479 29.64 5.01 -7.24
C ASP A 479 28.95 6.23 -7.88
N GLY A 480 27.63 6.17 -8.04
CA GLY A 480 26.82 7.27 -8.50
C GLY A 480 25.33 7.00 -8.44
N ALA A 481 24.54 8.05 -8.58
CA ALA A 481 23.09 7.98 -8.60
C ALA A 481 22.50 8.61 -9.86
N VAL A 482 21.39 8.04 -10.34
CA VAL A 482 20.59 8.56 -11.45
C VAL A 482 19.28 9.09 -10.87
N VAL A 483 19.01 10.37 -11.07
CA VAL A 483 17.83 11.07 -10.55
C VAL A 483 16.86 11.55 -11.63
N GLN A 484 17.33 11.70 -12.88
CA GLN A 484 16.55 12.32 -13.96
C GLN A 484 15.32 11.52 -14.37
N PHE A 485 15.39 10.19 -14.27
CA PHE A 485 14.34 9.29 -14.76
C PHE A 485 13.21 9.04 -13.76
N GLY A 486 13.38 9.44 -12.51
CA GLY A 486 12.35 9.35 -11.47
C GLY A 486 11.43 10.56 -11.36
N GLY A 487 11.46 11.47 -12.34
CA GLY A 487 10.66 12.70 -12.34
C GLY A 487 10.97 13.60 -11.15
N GLN A 488 10.01 14.44 -10.75
CA GLN A 488 10.16 15.38 -9.62
C GLN A 488 10.45 14.69 -8.28
N THR A 489 9.96 13.46 -8.11
CA THR A 489 10.22 12.67 -6.90
C THR A 489 11.71 12.40 -6.69
N ALA A 490 12.41 11.99 -7.74
CA ALA A 490 13.85 11.71 -7.66
C ALA A 490 14.70 12.99 -7.74
N ILE A 491 14.32 13.94 -8.59
CA ILE A 491 15.07 15.19 -8.80
C ILE A 491 15.22 15.99 -7.51
N LYS A 492 14.18 16.07 -6.70
CA LYS A 492 14.22 16.77 -5.40
C LYS A 492 15.26 16.21 -4.40
N LEU A 493 15.73 14.97 -4.62
CA LEU A 493 16.76 14.33 -3.77
C LEU A 493 18.19 14.64 -4.22
N THR A 494 18.39 15.34 -5.34
CA THR A 494 19.70 15.60 -5.94
C THR A 494 20.65 16.29 -4.96
N GLU A 495 20.21 17.37 -4.33
CA GLU A 495 21.02 18.13 -3.37
C GLU A 495 21.39 17.28 -2.13
N SER A 496 20.43 16.50 -1.62
CA SER A 496 20.65 15.61 -0.48
C SER A 496 21.67 14.52 -0.81
N LEU A 497 21.58 13.90 -1.99
CA LEU A 497 22.56 12.90 -2.44
C LEU A 497 23.97 13.50 -2.56
N MET A 498 24.09 14.72 -3.10
CA MET A 498 25.39 15.40 -3.18
C MET A 498 25.97 15.69 -1.78
N LYS A 499 25.15 16.10 -0.83
CA LYS A 499 25.56 16.28 0.59
C LYS A 499 26.02 14.97 1.24
N MET A 500 25.45 13.83 0.82
CA MET A 500 25.88 12.49 1.22
C MET A 500 27.17 12.02 0.50
N GLY A 501 27.72 12.84 -0.43
CA GLY A 501 28.90 12.51 -1.21
C GLY A 501 28.67 11.62 -2.42
N VAL A 502 27.42 11.40 -2.82
CA VAL A 502 27.06 10.59 -3.98
C VAL A 502 27.20 11.41 -5.27
N LYS A 503 27.92 10.89 -6.25
CA LYS A 503 28.04 11.51 -7.57
C LYS A 503 26.74 11.37 -8.35
N ILE A 504 26.21 12.48 -8.85
CA ILE A 504 25.06 12.45 -9.75
C ILE A 504 25.55 12.11 -11.18
N LEU A 505 24.96 11.09 -11.76
CA LEU A 505 25.23 10.64 -13.13
C LEU A 505 24.20 11.28 -14.06
N GLY A 506 24.65 12.00 -15.07
CA GLY A 506 23.80 12.78 -15.99
C GLY A 506 23.88 14.27 -15.71
N THR A 507 22.75 14.97 -15.71
CA THR A 507 22.69 16.43 -15.50
C THR A 507 23.11 16.77 -14.06
N LYS A 508 23.97 17.76 -13.90
CA LYS A 508 24.43 18.21 -12.59
C LYS A 508 23.31 18.92 -11.83
N ALA A 509 23.38 18.89 -10.50
CA ALA A 509 22.40 19.59 -9.65
C ALA A 509 22.30 21.09 -9.98
N GLU A 510 23.44 21.75 -10.16
CA GLU A 510 23.53 23.18 -10.49
C GLU A 510 22.78 23.51 -11.79
N ASP A 511 22.86 22.62 -12.79
CA ASP A 511 22.19 22.79 -14.07
C ASP A 511 20.68 22.53 -13.95
N VAL A 512 20.28 21.60 -13.07
CA VAL A 512 18.85 21.34 -12.75
C VAL A 512 18.25 22.55 -12.05
N ASP A 513 18.90 23.07 -11.03
CA ASP A 513 18.44 24.26 -10.28
C ASP A 513 18.33 25.48 -11.20
N ALA A 514 19.34 25.71 -12.05
CA ALA A 514 19.32 26.81 -13.00
C ALA A 514 18.19 26.68 -14.04
N ALA A 515 17.80 25.46 -14.39
CA ALA A 515 16.69 25.21 -15.32
C ALA A 515 15.31 25.35 -14.68
N GLU A 516 15.22 25.13 -13.37
CA GLU A 516 13.97 25.24 -12.61
C GLU A 516 13.74 26.64 -12.01
N ASP A 517 14.79 27.47 -11.91
CA ASP A 517 14.70 28.87 -11.46
C ASP A 517 13.90 29.69 -12.48
N ARG A 518 12.77 30.27 -12.04
CA ARG A 518 11.79 30.97 -12.88
C ARG A 518 11.70 32.45 -12.56
#